data_623121be489f00297bba4cf18b428973
#
_entry.id   623121be489f00297bba4cf18b428973
#
_cell.length_a   1.000
_cell.length_b   1.000
_cell.length_c   1.000
_cell.angle_alpha   90.00
_cell.angle_beta   90.00
_cell.angle_gamma   90.00
#
_symmetry.space_group_name_H-M   'P 1'
#
loop_
_entity.id
_entity.type
_entity.pdbx_description
1 polymer ?
#
loop_
_entity_poly.entity_id
_entity_poly.type
_entity_poly.pdbx_seq_one_letter_code
_entity_poly.pdbx_strand_id
1 'polypeptide(L)'
;FQSVPDVEPEPEVKESVEGEEGEEDEGPKGPTCDSCGSERMVLIEQIQYEHKLALDHVRLLSQSNPEHSKAIIEKVIDLEHVDDYYAAKIADILPMHPDDVRSIFARERFSLGRDEIDSIISAVKEITGA
;
A
#
# COMPACT_ATOMS: atom_id res chain seq x y z
N PHE A 1 9.20 29.90 -22.66
CA PHE A 1 9.24 28.77 -21.74
C PHE A 1 10.00 29.19 -20.53
N GLN A 2 9.29 29.38 -19.46
CA GLN A 2 9.92 29.58 -18.18
C GLN A 2 10.53 28.24 -17.77
N SER A 3 11.85 28.23 -17.60
CA SER A 3 12.50 27.15 -16.89
C SER A 3 11.77 26.95 -15.58
N VAL A 4 11.48 25.69 -15.27
CA VAL A 4 11.00 25.32 -13.95
C VAL A 4 11.88 26.03 -12.94
N PRO A 5 11.33 26.81 -11.98
CA PRO A 5 12.18 27.42 -10.96
C PRO A 5 12.99 26.30 -10.33
N ASP A 6 14.29 26.50 -10.27
CA ASP A 6 15.15 25.58 -9.57
C ASP A 6 14.51 25.33 -8.23
N VAL A 7 14.13 24.07 -8.01
CA VAL A 7 13.74 23.63 -6.68
C VAL A 7 14.96 23.92 -5.84
N GLU A 8 14.88 24.94 -5.00
CA GLU A 8 15.94 25.18 -4.04
C GLU A 8 16.19 23.84 -3.35
N PRO A 9 17.43 23.35 -3.36
CA PRO A 9 17.73 22.13 -2.64
C PRO A 9 17.26 22.39 -1.22
N GLU A 10 16.43 21.52 -0.73
CA GLU A 10 16.03 21.51 0.67
C GLU A 10 17.30 21.75 1.48
N PRO A 11 17.29 22.68 2.45
CA PRO A 11 18.47 22.91 3.25
C PRO A 11 18.89 21.55 3.78
N GLU A 12 20.08 21.13 3.37
CA GLU A 12 20.69 19.96 3.97
C GLU A 12 20.61 20.20 5.47
N VAL A 13 19.74 19.47 6.12
CA VAL A 13 19.76 19.36 7.56
C VAL A 13 21.14 18.78 7.83
N LYS A 14 22.07 19.67 8.09
CA LYS A 14 23.34 19.24 8.66
C LYS A 14 22.96 18.67 10.00
N GLU A 15 22.80 17.36 10.00
CA GLU A 15 22.91 16.59 11.21
C GLU A 15 24.30 16.86 11.78
N SER A 16 24.40 17.93 12.53
CA SER A 16 25.40 17.98 13.56
C SER A 16 24.91 17.02 14.65
N VAL A 17 25.07 15.74 14.38
CA VAL A 17 25.06 14.74 15.43
C VAL A 17 26.37 14.92 16.17
N GLU A 18 26.45 15.94 16.99
CA GLU A 18 27.30 15.87 18.14
C GLU A 18 26.61 14.85 19.05
N GLY A 19 27.24 13.70 19.18
CA GLY A 19 26.83 12.68 20.09
C GLY A 19 26.84 13.24 21.51
N GLU A 20 25.73 13.70 21.97
CA GLU A 20 25.44 13.62 23.36
C GLU A 20 24.98 12.19 23.60
N GLU A 21 25.82 11.45 24.30
CA GLU A 21 25.40 10.30 25.04
C GLU A 21 24.32 10.80 26.03
N GLY A 22 23.14 11.09 25.47
CA GLY A 22 21.95 11.41 26.24
C GLY A 22 21.46 10.13 26.85
N GLU A 23 21.35 10.16 28.14
CA GLU A 23 20.57 9.25 28.95
C GLU A 23 19.39 8.75 28.13
N GLU A 24 19.26 7.42 28.02
CA GLU A 24 18.09 6.77 27.50
C GLU A 24 16.92 7.30 28.32
N ASP A 25 16.27 8.34 27.79
CA ASP A 25 14.97 8.77 28.29
C ASP A 25 14.04 7.60 27.97
N GLU A 26 13.90 6.70 28.93
CA GLU A 26 12.81 5.75 28.94
C GLU A 26 11.53 6.57 29.04
N GLY A 27 11.07 7.07 27.90
CA GLY A 27 9.76 7.68 27.80
C GLY A 27 8.70 6.76 28.40
N PRO A 28 7.57 7.29 28.80
CA PRO A 28 6.54 6.52 29.49
C PRO A 28 6.23 5.27 28.68
N LYS A 29 6.54 4.10 29.24
CA LYS A 29 6.19 2.81 28.66
C LYS A 29 4.68 2.75 28.57
N GLY A 30 4.17 2.92 27.36
CA GLY A 30 2.76 2.77 27.12
C GLY A 30 2.31 1.32 27.21
N PRO A 31 0.99 1.05 27.18
CA PRO A 31 0.47 -0.30 27.22
C PRO A 31 1.03 -1.11 26.07
N THR A 32 1.68 -2.23 26.40
CA THR A 32 2.19 -3.19 25.42
C THR A 32 1.06 -4.07 24.91
N CYS A 33 1.14 -4.49 23.65
CA CYS A 33 0.22 -5.48 23.12
C CYS A 33 0.45 -6.82 23.81
N ASP A 34 -0.59 -7.40 24.41
CA ASP A 34 -0.53 -8.66 25.12
C ASP A 34 -0.14 -9.85 24.23
N SER A 35 -0.41 -9.75 22.92
CA SER A 35 -0.13 -10.81 21.95
C SER A 35 1.30 -10.83 21.44
N CYS A 36 1.94 -9.69 21.26
CA CYS A 36 3.25 -9.57 20.63
C CYS A 36 4.25 -8.75 21.46
N GLY A 37 3.84 -8.19 22.59
CA GLY A 37 4.68 -7.33 23.43
C GLY A 37 5.12 -6.03 22.75
N SER A 38 4.52 -5.65 21.63
CA SER A 38 4.91 -4.47 20.88
C SER A 38 4.22 -3.21 21.41
N GLU A 39 4.98 -2.12 21.49
CA GLU A 39 4.51 -0.80 21.88
C GLU A 39 3.72 -0.09 20.78
N ARG A 40 3.33 -0.81 19.71
CA ARG A 40 2.66 -0.25 18.54
C ARG A 40 1.34 0.46 18.84
N MET A 41 0.63 0.03 19.86
CA MET A 41 -0.66 0.64 20.21
C MET A 41 -0.50 2.07 20.74
N VAL A 42 0.62 2.39 21.36
CA VAL A 42 0.90 3.74 21.87
C VAL A 42 1.33 4.68 20.75
N LEU A 43 2.04 4.17 19.77
CA LEU A 43 2.46 4.97 18.61
C LEU A 43 1.28 5.52 17.79
N ILE A 44 0.15 4.83 17.78
CA ILE A 44 -1.05 5.28 17.05
C ILE A 44 -1.61 6.58 17.62
N GLU A 45 -1.57 6.75 18.92
CA GLU A 45 -2.06 7.99 19.56
C GLU A 45 -1.11 9.18 19.34
N GLN A 46 0.15 8.91 19.08
CA GLN A 46 1.20 9.91 18.85
C GLN A 46 1.38 10.29 17.38
N ILE A 47 0.70 9.61 16.48
CA ILE A 47 0.75 9.91 15.04
C ILE A 47 0.18 11.31 14.80
N GLN A 48 0.88 12.10 13.99
CA GLN A 48 0.43 13.42 13.56
C GLN A 48 -0.93 13.33 12.88
N TYR A 49 -1.70 14.41 12.95
CA TYR A 49 -3.06 14.50 12.42
C TYR A 49 -3.18 14.05 10.96
N GLU A 50 -2.24 14.46 10.11
CA GLU A 50 -2.24 14.09 8.69
C GLU A 50 -2.05 12.58 8.50
N HIS A 51 -1.17 11.97 9.28
CA HIS A 51 -0.95 10.53 9.25
C HIS A 51 -2.17 9.77 9.73
N LYS A 52 -2.86 10.30 10.73
CA LYS A 52 -4.10 9.71 11.23
C LYS A 52 -5.19 9.76 10.18
N LEU A 53 -5.35 10.88 9.48
CA LEU A 53 -6.29 10.98 8.36
C LEU A 53 -5.97 10.00 7.24
N ALA A 54 -4.70 9.85 6.89
CA ALA A 54 -4.27 8.88 5.87
C ALA A 54 -4.59 7.43 6.30
N LEU A 55 -4.34 7.10 7.56
CA LEU A 55 -4.65 5.78 8.10
C LEU A 55 -6.15 5.48 8.09
N ASP A 56 -6.96 6.44 8.50
CA ASP A 56 -8.42 6.32 8.49
C ASP A 56 -8.95 6.17 7.05
N HIS A 57 -8.38 6.90 6.11
CA HIS A 57 -8.70 6.77 4.68
C HIS A 57 -8.42 5.35 4.16
N VAL A 58 -7.25 4.80 4.46
CA VAL A 58 -6.90 3.43 4.07
C VAL A 58 -7.84 2.41 4.71
N ARG A 59 -8.17 2.57 5.98
CA ARG A 59 -9.09 1.67 6.69
C ARG A 59 -10.49 1.67 6.10
N LEU A 60 -10.98 2.85 5.69
CA LEU A 60 -12.32 2.98 5.11
C LEU A 60 -12.39 2.43 3.67
N LEU A 61 -11.33 2.58 2.89
CA LEU A 61 -11.32 2.20 1.48
C LEU A 61 -10.76 0.81 1.21
N SER A 62 -10.06 0.21 2.16
CA SER A 62 -9.52 -1.13 1.99
C SER A 62 -10.65 -2.15 1.93
N GLN A 63 -10.73 -2.88 0.83
CA GLN A 63 -11.77 -3.88 0.57
C GLN A 63 -11.35 -5.29 0.94
N SER A 64 -10.08 -5.53 1.15
CA SER A 64 -9.57 -6.86 1.44
C SER A 64 -8.55 -6.88 2.58
N ASN A 65 -8.37 -8.06 3.15
CA ASN A 65 -7.32 -8.29 4.14
C ASN A 65 -5.94 -8.34 3.46
N PRO A 66 -4.87 -7.96 4.15
CA PRO A 66 -3.50 -8.04 3.60
C PRO A 66 -3.11 -9.43 3.09
N GLU A 67 -3.60 -10.47 3.73
CA GLU A 67 -3.35 -11.86 3.31
C GLU A 67 -4.01 -12.18 1.96
N HIS A 68 -5.26 -11.76 1.77
CA HIS A 68 -5.97 -11.89 0.50
C HIS A 68 -5.28 -11.10 -0.61
N SER A 69 -4.86 -9.88 -0.31
CA SER A 69 -4.15 -9.03 -1.27
C SER A 69 -2.84 -9.66 -1.74
N LYS A 70 -2.06 -10.21 -0.82
CA LYS A 70 -0.81 -10.93 -1.15
C LYS A 70 -1.09 -12.16 -2.01
N ALA A 71 -2.08 -12.96 -1.66
CA ALA A 71 -2.45 -14.15 -2.41
C ALA A 71 -2.90 -13.81 -3.83
N ILE A 72 -3.67 -12.74 -4.01
CA ILE A 72 -4.09 -12.26 -5.32
C ILE A 72 -2.88 -11.82 -6.14
N ILE A 73 -1.99 -11.02 -5.56
CA ILE A 73 -0.77 -10.56 -6.23
C ILE A 73 0.08 -11.74 -6.70
N GLU A 74 0.32 -12.71 -5.86
CA GLU A 74 1.09 -13.90 -6.20
C GLU A 74 0.48 -14.70 -7.35
N LYS A 75 -0.85 -14.79 -7.40
CA LYS A 75 -1.53 -15.50 -8.49
C LYS A 75 -1.55 -14.76 -9.80
N VAL A 76 -1.72 -13.45 -9.78
CA VAL A 76 -1.87 -12.67 -11.02
C VAL A 76 -0.55 -12.23 -11.60
N ILE A 77 0.53 -12.17 -10.83
CA ILE A 77 1.84 -11.74 -11.31
C ILE A 77 2.45 -12.69 -12.33
N ASP A 78 2.04 -13.95 -12.33
CA ASP A 78 2.47 -14.95 -13.29
C ASP A 78 1.86 -14.76 -14.67
N LEU A 79 0.87 -13.89 -14.81
CA LEU A 79 0.23 -13.57 -16.07
C LEU A 79 1.11 -12.64 -16.92
N GLU A 80 1.12 -12.87 -18.22
CA GLU A 80 2.04 -12.22 -19.17
C GLU A 80 1.98 -10.67 -19.15
N HIS A 81 0.78 -10.10 -19.02
CA HIS A 81 0.57 -8.66 -19.10
C HIS A 81 0.43 -7.98 -17.72
N VAL A 82 0.64 -8.71 -16.66
CA VAL A 82 0.49 -8.21 -15.28
C VAL A 82 1.86 -8.03 -14.67
N ASP A 83 2.21 -6.79 -14.36
CA ASP A 83 3.38 -6.42 -13.58
C ASP A 83 3.00 -6.12 -12.12
N ASP A 84 3.96 -5.77 -11.30
CA ASP A 84 3.74 -5.47 -9.87
C ASP A 84 2.71 -4.36 -9.66
N TYR A 85 2.72 -3.35 -10.52
CA TYR A 85 1.79 -2.23 -10.43
C TYR A 85 0.34 -2.65 -10.68
N TYR A 86 0.11 -3.44 -11.72
CA TYR A 86 -1.23 -3.94 -12.04
C TYR A 86 -1.69 -5.02 -11.09
N ALA A 87 -0.79 -5.87 -10.62
CA ALA A 87 -1.10 -6.86 -9.58
C ALA A 87 -1.61 -6.17 -8.29
N ALA A 88 -0.95 -5.11 -7.85
CA ALA A 88 -1.39 -4.31 -6.71
C ALA A 88 -2.75 -3.66 -6.95
N LYS A 89 -2.99 -3.10 -8.13
CA LYS A 89 -4.30 -2.53 -8.51
C LYS A 89 -5.42 -3.55 -8.50
N ILE A 90 -5.18 -4.73 -9.02
CA ILE A 90 -6.17 -5.82 -9.02
C ILE A 90 -6.50 -6.21 -7.58
N ALA A 91 -5.50 -6.31 -6.71
CA ALA A 91 -5.71 -6.63 -5.31
C ALA A 91 -6.50 -5.55 -4.55
N ASP A 92 -6.35 -4.27 -4.91
CA ASP A 92 -7.07 -3.16 -4.28
C ASP A 92 -8.51 -3.04 -4.79
N ILE A 93 -8.73 -3.19 -6.07
CA ILE A 93 -10.03 -2.96 -6.72
C ILE A 93 -10.92 -4.20 -6.61
N LEU A 94 -10.36 -5.39 -6.60
CA LEU A 94 -11.09 -6.67 -6.59
C LEU A 94 -12.09 -6.76 -7.75
N PRO A 95 -11.65 -6.77 -9.01
CA PRO A 95 -12.55 -6.79 -10.15
C PRO A 95 -13.35 -8.09 -10.22
N MET A 96 -14.66 -7.95 -10.38
CA MET A 96 -15.59 -9.09 -10.49
C MET A 96 -16.15 -9.27 -11.91
N HIS A 97 -16.04 -8.23 -12.72
CA HIS A 97 -16.56 -8.23 -14.09
C HIS A 97 -15.44 -7.97 -15.11
N PRO A 98 -15.59 -8.47 -16.35
CA PRO A 98 -14.61 -8.21 -17.41
C PRO A 98 -14.36 -6.74 -17.69
N ASP A 99 -15.37 -5.90 -17.57
CA ASP A 99 -15.26 -4.46 -17.81
C ASP A 99 -14.45 -3.76 -16.72
N ASP A 100 -14.49 -4.24 -15.49
CA ASP A 100 -13.65 -3.75 -14.41
C ASP A 100 -12.17 -4.02 -14.71
N VAL A 101 -11.86 -5.21 -15.19
CA VAL A 101 -10.49 -5.57 -15.60
C VAL A 101 -10.03 -4.71 -16.76
N ARG A 102 -10.87 -4.52 -17.78
CA ARG A 102 -10.54 -3.63 -18.92
C ARG A 102 -10.29 -2.20 -18.48
N SER A 103 -11.02 -1.71 -17.50
CA SER A 103 -10.85 -0.36 -16.95
C SER A 103 -9.50 -0.19 -16.25
N ILE A 104 -9.03 -1.22 -15.55
CA ILE A 104 -7.71 -1.22 -14.91
C ILE A 104 -6.60 -1.05 -15.95
N PHE A 105 -6.71 -1.72 -17.09
CA PHE A 105 -5.73 -1.70 -18.18
C PHE A 105 -6.04 -0.68 -19.28
N ALA A 106 -6.95 0.25 -19.06
CA ALA A 106 -7.42 1.19 -20.08
C ALA A 106 -6.32 2.11 -20.64
N ARG A 107 -5.24 2.33 -19.90
CA ARG A 107 -4.10 3.16 -20.34
C ARG A 107 -3.08 2.41 -21.20
N GLU A 108 -3.16 1.11 -21.20
CA GLU A 108 -2.22 0.29 -21.93
C GLU A 108 -2.57 0.20 -23.42
N ARG A 109 -1.56 0.01 -24.25
CA ARG A 109 -1.72 -0.09 -25.70
C ARG A 109 -2.15 -1.47 -26.17
N PHE A 110 -2.06 -2.46 -25.30
CA PHE A 110 -2.48 -3.83 -25.58
C PHE A 110 -3.89 -4.08 -25.07
N SER A 111 -4.56 -5.03 -25.68
CA SER A 111 -5.86 -5.52 -25.21
C SER A 111 -5.67 -6.89 -24.57
N LEU A 112 -6.21 -7.06 -23.38
CA LEU A 112 -6.22 -8.36 -22.71
C LEU A 112 -7.14 -9.34 -23.46
N GLY A 113 -6.69 -10.57 -23.62
CA GLY A 113 -7.50 -11.66 -24.10
C GLY A 113 -8.59 -12.04 -23.08
N ARG A 114 -9.66 -12.68 -23.56
CA ARG A 114 -10.72 -13.19 -22.68
C ARG A 114 -10.19 -14.13 -21.64
N ASP A 115 -9.28 -15.02 -22.01
CA ASP A 115 -8.69 -16.02 -21.13
C ASP A 115 -7.91 -15.37 -19.98
N GLU A 116 -7.21 -14.29 -20.26
CA GLU A 116 -6.47 -13.51 -19.24
C GLU A 116 -7.43 -12.81 -18.29
N ILE A 117 -8.48 -12.19 -18.82
CA ILE A 117 -9.52 -11.53 -18.01
C ILE A 117 -10.21 -12.55 -17.11
N ASP A 118 -10.59 -13.70 -17.65
CA ASP A 118 -11.23 -14.77 -16.90
C ASP A 118 -10.30 -15.35 -15.82
N SER A 119 -9.02 -15.45 -16.12
CA SER A 119 -8.00 -15.89 -15.15
C SER A 119 -7.86 -14.91 -13.98
N ILE A 120 -7.86 -13.62 -14.24
CA ILE A 120 -7.82 -12.57 -13.20
C ILE A 120 -9.07 -12.63 -12.32
N ILE A 121 -10.24 -12.68 -12.93
CA ILE A 121 -11.52 -12.74 -12.22
C ILE A 121 -11.63 -14.01 -11.38
N SER A 122 -11.19 -15.14 -11.94
CA SER A 122 -11.20 -16.43 -11.23
C SER A 122 -10.26 -16.40 -10.02
N ALA A 123 -9.08 -15.82 -10.16
CA ALA A 123 -8.14 -15.68 -9.05
C ALA A 123 -8.72 -14.81 -7.92
N VAL A 124 -9.36 -13.71 -8.27
CA VAL A 124 -10.01 -12.83 -7.29
C VAL A 124 -11.16 -13.54 -6.58
N LYS A 125 -12.04 -14.20 -7.32
CA LYS A 125 -13.19 -14.96 -6.76
C LYS A 125 -12.76 -16.10 -5.86
N GLU A 126 -11.74 -16.82 -6.25
CA GLU A 126 -11.22 -17.95 -5.46
C GLU A 126 -10.70 -17.51 -4.10
N ILE A 127 -9.98 -16.38 -4.06
CA ILE A 127 -9.38 -15.87 -2.83
C ILE A 127 -10.39 -15.15 -1.96
N THR A 128 -11.29 -14.37 -2.56
CA THR A 128 -12.33 -13.63 -1.82
C THR A 128 -13.51 -14.49 -1.43
N GLY A 129 -13.67 -15.67 -1.99
CA GLY A 129 -14.78 -16.56 -1.71
C GLY A 129 -16.11 -16.14 -2.34
N ALA A 130 -16.05 -15.27 -3.32
CA ALA A 130 -17.23 -14.78 -4.02
C ALA A 130 -17.60 -15.65 -5.24
#